data_9c5fcc49f15c38f5c1d964a645004b0a
#
_entry.id   9c5fcc49f15c38f5c1d964a645004b0a
#
_cell.length_a   1.000
_cell.length_b   1.000
_cell.length_c   1.000
_cell.angle_alpha   90.00
_cell.angle_beta   90.00
_cell.angle_gamma   90.00
#
_symmetry.space_group_name_H-M   'P 1'
#
loop_
_entity.id
_entity.type
_entity.pdbx_description
1 polymer ?
#
loop_
_entity_poly.entity_id
_entity_poly.type
_entity_poly.pdbx_seq_one_letter_code
_entity_poly.pdbx_strand_id
1 'polypeptide(L)'
;VQKWIIANGNVVVEDLQNADKVLCMTCNGWSLLEEASYDRIRLLSKNYSKKMIVMGCVNDAHPDKVKEIWSGPTVRTAGDKPYSFSGIEQLFPEFNVKIEDIPAQSVFRRKEDYRDYNLSKRFINISEGCAFHCTFCTHKPGLGERRSRPVEEILQQIKKCVEEDVRIINLMGMETSLYGIDLETNYPKLLQAVLGFHD
;
A
#
# COMPACT_ATOMS: atom_id res chain seq x y z
N VAL A 1 -2.57 -5.24 5.26
CA VAL A 1 -2.90 -5.29 6.70
C VAL A 1 -4.32 -5.81 6.93
N GLN A 2 -5.37 -5.19 6.35
CA GLN A 2 -6.76 -5.62 6.58
C GLN A 2 -6.99 -7.11 6.30
N LYS A 3 -6.53 -7.62 5.15
CA LYS A 3 -6.63 -9.05 4.83
C LYS A 3 -5.85 -9.94 5.80
N TRP A 4 -4.72 -9.46 6.30
CA TRP A 4 -3.91 -10.15 7.28
C TRP A 4 -4.65 -10.32 8.62
N ILE A 5 -5.35 -9.26 9.07
CA ILE A 5 -6.20 -9.31 10.25
C ILE A 5 -7.30 -10.37 10.08
N ILE A 6 -7.98 -10.37 8.93
CA ILE A 6 -9.05 -11.32 8.62
C ILE A 6 -8.52 -12.76 8.52
N ALA A 7 -7.36 -12.97 7.89
CA ALA A 7 -6.73 -14.29 7.76
C ALA A 7 -6.35 -14.90 9.12
N ASN A 8 -6.13 -14.06 10.13
CA ASN A 8 -5.89 -14.49 11.52
C ASN A 8 -7.19 -14.60 12.36
N GLY A 9 -8.36 -14.68 11.71
CA GLY A 9 -9.65 -14.93 12.38
C GLY A 9 -10.24 -13.70 13.09
N ASN A 10 -9.70 -12.51 12.85
CA ASN A 10 -10.16 -11.26 13.44
C ASN A 10 -11.07 -10.50 12.48
N VAL A 11 -11.85 -9.56 13.01
CA VAL A 11 -12.75 -8.72 12.24
C VAL A 11 -12.26 -7.27 12.22
N VAL A 12 -12.53 -6.57 11.12
CA VAL A 12 -12.29 -5.13 11.02
C VAL A 12 -13.62 -4.42 11.26
N VAL A 13 -13.65 -3.56 12.27
CA VAL A 13 -14.82 -2.79 12.65
C VAL A 13 -14.65 -1.33 12.29
N GLU A 14 -15.76 -0.65 11.97
CA GLU A 14 -15.76 0.79 11.67
C GLU A 14 -15.79 1.64 12.94
N ASP A 15 -16.50 1.16 13.97
CA ASP A 15 -16.57 1.86 15.25
C ASP A 15 -15.32 1.61 16.10
N LEU A 16 -14.53 2.66 16.29
CA LEU A 16 -13.29 2.63 17.07
C LEU A 16 -13.49 2.31 18.54
N GLN A 17 -14.68 2.53 19.09
CA GLN A 17 -14.98 2.20 20.49
C GLN A 17 -14.98 0.68 20.71
N ASN A 18 -15.50 -0.05 19.73
CA ASN A 18 -15.62 -1.51 19.74
C ASN A 18 -14.35 -2.24 19.26
N ALA A 19 -13.31 -1.51 18.87
CA ALA A 19 -12.05 -2.11 18.42
C ALA A 19 -11.10 -2.37 19.60
N ASP A 20 -10.46 -3.54 19.63
CA ASP A 20 -9.38 -3.86 20.58
C ASP A 20 -8.05 -3.18 20.19
N LYS A 21 -7.82 -3.00 18.91
CA LYS A 21 -6.66 -2.28 18.34
C LYS A 21 -7.12 -1.25 17.31
N VAL A 22 -6.50 -0.08 17.31
CA VAL A 22 -6.77 1.01 16.36
C VAL A 22 -5.51 1.24 15.53
N LEU A 23 -5.56 0.93 14.24
CA LEU A 23 -4.45 1.17 13.32
C LEU A 23 -4.60 2.55 12.68
N CYS A 24 -3.80 3.51 13.12
CA CYS A 24 -3.78 4.85 12.56
C CYS A 24 -2.86 4.89 11.34
N MET A 25 -3.44 4.78 10.14
CA MET A 25 -2.71 4.89 8.87
C MET A 25 -2.40 6.35 8.56
N THR A 26 -1.15 6.62 8.16
CA THR A 26 -0.65 7.95 7.84
C THR A 26 -0.13 8.03 6.41
N CYS A 27 -0.16 9.21 5.82
CA CYS A 27 0.30 9.48 4.46
C CYS A 27 1.10 10.79 4.43
N ASN A 28 2.20 10.81 3.69
CA ASN A 28 3.00 12.01 3.42
C ASN A 28 3.04 12.36 1.92
N GLY A 29 1.99 12.02 1.18
CA GLY A 29 1.88 12.22 -0.26
C GLY A 29 2.09 13.68 -0.70
N TRP A 30 1.61 14.63 0.06
CA TRP A 30 1.89 16.06 -0.01
C TRP A 30 1.58 16.71 1.35
N SER A 31 1.96 17.97 1.53
CA SER A 31 1.89 18.69 2.82
C SER A 31 0.52 18.60 3.51
N LEU A 32 -0.58 18.73 2.78
CA LEU A 32 -1.93 18.64 3.37
C LEU A 32 -2.23 17.25 3.94
N LEU A 33 -1.78 16.17 3.28
CA LEU A 33 -1.97 14.80 3.79
C LEU A 33 -1.06 14.52 4.98
N GLU A 34 0.15 15.10 4.99
CA GLU A 34 1.08 15.01 6.10
C GLU A 34 0.47 15.68 7.34
N GLU A 35 0.02 16.93 7.24
CA GLU A 35 -0.62 17.66 8.35
C GLU A 35 -1.89 16.94 8.83
N ALA A 36 -2.74 16.51 7.92
CA ALA A 36 -3.94 15.73 8.27
C ALA A 36 -3.59 14.42 9.00
N SER A 37 -2.42 13.83 8.70
CA SER A 37 -1.93 12.64 9.40
C SER A 37 -1.51 12.97 10.83
N TYR A 38 -0.81 14.08 11.06
CA TYR A 38 -0.45 14.53 12.42
C TYR A 38 -1.70 14.87 13.24
N ASP A 39 -2.67 15.56 12.65
CA ASP A 39 -3.92 15.89 13.34
C ASP A 39 -4.72 14.63 13.70
N ARG A 40 -4.74 13.65 12.82
CA ARG A 40 -5.36 12.35 13.10
C ARG A 40 -4.68 11.63 14.26
N ILE A 41 -3.34 11.61 14.31
CA ILE A 41 -2.60 11.03 15.43
C ILE A 41 -2.98 11.76 16.72
N ARG A 42 -2.95 13.10 16.74
CA ARG A 42 -3.31 13.90 17.93
C ARG A 42 -4.74 13.65 18.39
N LEU A 43 -5.68 13.56 17.44
CA LEU A 43 -7.11 13.33 17.73
C LEU A 43 -7.34 11.95 18.32
N LEU A 44 -6.79 10.91 17.67
CA LEU A 44 -7.01 9.52 18.10
C LEU A 44 -6.26 9.20 19.40
N SER A 45 -5.09 9.78 19.62
CA SER A 45 -4.31 9.56 20.85
C SER A 45 -5.05 10.03 22.11
N LYS A 46 -5.91 11.02 22.03
CA LYS A 46 -6.70 11.51 23.17
C LYS A 46 -7.65 10.44 23.75
N ASN A 47 -8.25 9.63 22.87
CA ASN A 47 -9.30 8.69 23.25
C ASN A 47 -8.87 7.23 23.18
N TYR A 48 -7.86 6.90 22.36
CA TYR A 48 -7.49 5.53 22.03
C TYR A 48 -6.01 5.20 22.28
N SER A 49 -5.29 6.01 23.08
CA SER A 49 -3.85 5.86 23.31
C SER A 49 -3.41 4.47 23.73
N LYS A 50 -4.24 3.77 24.53
CA LYS A 50 -3.91 2.43 25.04
C LYS A 50 -3.98 1.32 23.97
N LYS A 51 -4.71 1.56 22.88
CA LYS A 51 -4.96 0.56 21.83
C LYS A 51 -4.55 1.04 20.42
N MET A 52 -3.98 2.24 20.31
CA MET A 52 -3.58 2.81 19.03
C MET A 52 -2.17 2.39 18.63
N ILE A 53 -2.00 2.11 17.33
CA ILE A 53 -0.73 1.84 16.67
C ILE A 53 -0.64 2.79 15.48
N VAL A 54 0.42 3.58 15.39
CA VAL A 54 0.65 4.48 14.25
C VAL A 54 1.46 3.76 13.19
N MET A 55 1.02 3.83 11.94
CA MET A 55 1.71 3.24 10.79
C MET A 55 1.52 4.08 9.53
N GLY A 56 2.28 3.82 8.49
CA GLY A 56 2.21 4.56 7.24
C GLY A 56 3.39 5.49 7.02
N CYS A 57 3.37 6.19 5.88
CA CYS A 57 4.54 6.88 5.33
C CYS A 57 5.08 8.02 6.19
N VAL A 58 4.25 8.70 6.98
CA VAL A 58 4.72 9.78 7.87
C VAL A 58 5.68 9.26 8.92
N ASN A 59 5.40 8.07 9.47
CA ASN A 59 6.29 7.46 10.46
C ASN A 59 7.67 7.08 9.88
N ASP A 60 7.73 6.74 8.61
CA ASP A 60 9.00 6.45 7.93
C ASP A 60 9.75 7.71 7.51
N ALA A 61 9.03 8.75 7.05
CA ALA A 61 9.62 9.98 6.53
C ALA A 61 10.05 10.95 7.65
N HIS A 62 9.24 11.05 8.71
CA HIS A 62 9.41 12.02 9.79
C HIS A 62 9.22 11.39 11.18
N PRO A 63 10.02 10.37 11.53
CA PRO A 63 9.85 9.64 12.79
C PRO A 63 9.97 10.53 14.03
N ASP A 64 10.79 11.56 13.98
CA ASP A 64 10.99 12.46 15.13
C ASP A 64 9.76 13.33 15.37
N LYS A 65 9.16 13.90 14.33
CA LYS A 65 7.88 14.61 14.44
C LYS A 65 6.75 13.72 14.98
N VAL A 66 6.73 12.44 14.58
CA VAL A 66 5.76 11.48 15.13
C VAL A 66 6.03 11.26 16.62
N LYS A 67 7.28 11.10 17.05
CA LYS A 67 7.64 10.91 18.47
C LYS A 67 7.24 12.10 19.36
N GLU A 68 7.25 13.34 18.82
CA GLU A 68 6.80 14.52 19.57
C GLU A 68 5.32 14.48 19.96
N ILE A 69 4.49 13.78 19.17
CA ILE A 69 3.03 13.75 19.34
C ILE A 69 2.50 12.36 19.72
N TRP A 70 3.33 11.33 19.62
CA TRP A 70 2.98 9.94 19.89
C TRP A 70 4.13 9.14 20.49
N SER A 71 3.95 8.62 21.70
CA SER A 71 4.94 7.80 22.42
C SER A 71 4.62 6.30 22.42
N GLY A 72 3.51 5.90 21.81
CA GLY A 72 3.07 4.50 21.74
C GLY A 72 3.67 3.75 20.54
N PRO A 73 3.15 2.54 20.26
CA PRO A 73 3.66 1.68 19.19
C PRO A 73 3.58 2.33 17.82
N THR A 74 4.65 2.14 17.03
CA THR A 74 4.73 2.53 15.61
C THR A 74 5.17 1.37 14.77
N VAL A 75 4.70 1.30 13.52
CA VAL A 75 5.10 0.30 12.53
C VAL A 75 5.62 0.99 11.28
N ARG A 76 6.79 0.59 10.82
CA ARG A 76 7.35 1.08 9.56
C ARG A 76 6.59 0.48 8.38
N THR A 77 6.31 1.31 7.38
CA THR A 77 5.66 0.87 6.14
C THR A 77 6.65 0.14 5.23
N ALA A 78 7.85 0.70 5.09
CA ALA A 78 8.95 0.09 4.37
C ALA A 78 9.96 -0.51 5.36
N GLY A 79 10.42 -1.71 5.04
CA GLY A 79 11.55 -2.36 5.67
C GLY A 79 12.54 -2.74 4.57
N ASP A 80 12.98 -4.00 4.54
CA ASP A 80 13.80 -4.54 3.46
C ASP A 80 13.07 -4.63 2.13
N LYS A 81 11.73 -4.58 2.17
CA LYS A 81 10.83 -4.58 1.01
C LYS A 81 9.82 -3.44 1.13
N PRO A 82 9.33 -2.88 0.00
CA PRO A 82 8.20 -1.95 0.00
C PRO A 82 6.97 -2.56 0.69
N TYR A 83 6.27 -1.75 1.48
CA TYR A 83 5.04 -2.16 2.20
C TYR A 83 5.17 -3.44 3.04
N SER A 84 6.37 -3.71 3.56
CA SER A 84 6.62 -4.89 4.39
C SER A 84 5.97 -4.82 5.78
N PHE A 85 5.62 -3.61 6.23
CA PHE A 85 5.08 -3.36 7.57
C PHE A 85 5.93 -4.00 8.67
N SER A 86 7.23 -3.85 8.55
CA SER A 86 8.22 -4.46 9.43
C SER A 86 7.92 -4.19 10.91
N GLY A 87 7.86 -5.26 11.70
CA GLY A 87 7.57 -5.20 13.13
C GLY A 87 6.09 -5.24 13.51
N ILE A 88 5.15 -5.24 12.54
CA ILE A 88 3.72 -5.31 12.88
C ILE A 88 3.36 -6.59 13.62
N GLU A 89 3.97 -7.72 13.27
CA GLU A 89 3.70 -9.03 13.86
C GLU A 89 4.06 -9.07 15.36
N GLN A 90 5.04 -8.30 15.79
CA GLN A 90 5.42 -8.20 17.20
C GLN A 90 4.33 -7.55 18.07
N LEU A 91 3.44 -6.78 17.45
CA LEU A 91 2.30 -6.14 18.12
C LEU A 91 1.05 -7.00 18.13
N PHE A 92 1.10 -8.17 17.46
CA PHE A 92 0.04 -9.16 17.38
C PHE A 92 0.61 -10.57 17.55
N PRO A 93 1.17 -10.87 18.75
CA PRO A 93 1.85 -12.15 18.98
C PRO A 93 0.93 -13.36 18.88
N GLU A 94 -0.39 -13.14 18.99
CA GLU A 94 -1.44 -14.16 18.83
C GLU A 94 -1.71 -14.55 17.37
N PHE A 95 -1.18 -13.80 16.39
CA PHE A 95 -1.41 -14.08 14.97
C PHE A 95 -0.46 -15.16 14.46
N ASN A 96 -1.01 -16.14 13.74
CA ASN A 96 -0.27 -17.29 13.21
C ASN A 96 0.07 -17.14 11.71
N VAL A 97 -0.75 -16.40 10.96
CA VAL A 97 -0.50 -16.11 9.54
C VAL A 97 0.40 -14.88 9.46
N LYS A 98 1.54 -15.01 8.78
CA LYS A 98 2.46 -13.89 8.59
C LYS A 98 1.92 -12.91 7.56
N ILE A 99 2.29 -11.63 7.71
CA ILE A 99 1.84 -10.60 6.76
C ILE A 99 2.43 -10.80 5.36
N GLU A 100 3.62 -11.37 5.26
CA GLU A 100 4.27 -11.69 4.00
C GLU A 100 3.58 -12.81 3.21
N ASP A 101 2.84 -13.69 3.89
CA ASP A 101 2.07 -14.78 3.26
C ASP A 101 0.74 -14.28 2.66
N ILE A 102 0.34 -13.04 2.96
CA ILE A 102 -0.88 -12.45 2.40
C ILE A 102 -0.59 -11.94 0.98
N PRO A 103 -1.26 -12.48 -0.05
CA PRO A 103 -1.08 -12.02 -1.41
C PRO A 103 -1.31 -10.51 -1.53
N ALA A 104 -0.33 -9.80 -2.09
CA ALA A 104 -0.46 -8.39 -2.38
C ALA A 104 -1.66 -8.18 -3.30
N GLN A 105 -2.60 -7.34 -2.87
CA GLN A 105 -3.72 -6.99 -3.72
C GLN A 105 -3.33 -5.84 -4.62
N SER A 106 -2.89 -6.18 -5.81
CA SER A 106 -2.45 -5.21 -6.81
C SER A 106 -3.59 -4.62 -7.66
N VAL A 107 -4.83 -5.00 -7.38
CA VAL A 107 -6.01 -4.51 -8.11
C VAL A 107 -6.88 -3.68 -7.17
N PHE A 108 -6.93 -2.39 -7.42
CA PHE A 108 -7.83 -1.47 -6.72
C PHE A 108 -9.14 -1.32 -7.51
N ARG A 109 -10.25 -1.60 -6.86
CA ARG A 109 -11.58 -1.25 -7.35
C ARG A 109 -11.95 0.13 -6.78
N ARG A 110 -11.94 1.16 -7.59
CA ARG A 110 -12.59 2.43 -7.23
C ARG A 110 -13.96 2.44 -7.86
N LYS A 111 -14.99 2.10 -7.09
CA LYS A 111 -16.39 2.13 -7.57
C LYS A 111 -16.96 3.54 -7.71
N GLU A 112 -16.38 4.54 -7.04
CA GLU A 112 -17.07 5.80 -6.75
C GLU A 112 -16.57 7.01 -7.52
N ASP A 113 -15.39 6.91 -8.21
CA ASP A 113 -14.74 8.08 -8.82
C ASP A 113 -15.11 8.34 -10.30
N TYR A 114 -16.02 7.54 -10.90
CA TYR A 114 -16.31 7.65 -12.34
C TYR A 114 -17.81 7.83 -12.60
N ARG A 115 -18.29 9.06 -12.38
CA ARG A 115 -19.70 9.43 -12.62
C ARG A 115 -20.13 9.42 -14.08
N ASP A 116 -19.20 9.38 -15.05
CA ASP A 116 -19.51 9.66 -16.45
C ASP A 116 -19.26 8.51 -17.45
N TYR A 117 -18.76 7.35 -17.02
CA TYR A 117 -18.56 6.23 -17.94
C TYR A 117 -19.07 4.92 -17.34
N ASN A 118 -20.02 4.29 -18.02
CA ASN A 118 -20.48 2.90 -17.77
C ASN A 118 -19.37 1.85 -17.99
N LEU A 119 -18.10 2.23 -17.97
CA LEU A 119 -16.97 1.36 -18.23
C LEU A 119 -16.38 0.88 -16.91
N SER A 120 -16.32 -0.42 -16.72
CA SER A 120 -15.58 -1.00 -15.61
C SER A 120 -14.08 -0.71 -15.80
N LYS A 121 -13.43 -0.19 -14.76
CA LYS A 121 -12.02 0.18 -14.75
C LYS A 121 -11.27 -0.52 -13.63
N ARG A 122 -10.03 -0.97 -13.92
CA ARG A 122 -9.13 -1.57 -12.96
C ARG A 122 -7.76 -0.89 -12.98
N PHE A 123 -7.13 -0.87 -11.81
CA PHE A 123 -5.75 -0.43 -11.65
C PHE A 123 -4.92 -1.64 -11.26
N ILE A 124 -3.86 -1.90 -12.00
CA ILE A 124 -2.92 -3.01 -11.76
C ILE A 124 -1.55 -2.41 -11.44
N ASN A 125 -1.08 -2.62 -10.22
CA ASN A 125 0.28 -2.25 -9.87
C ASN A 125 1.25 -3.18 -10.60
N ILE A 126 2.20 -2.58 -11.33
CA ILE A 126 3.28 -3.29 -12.02
C ILE A 126 4.59 -3.26 -11.22
N SER A 127 4.71 -2.32 -10.28
CA SER A 127 5.87 -2.21 -9.39
C SER A 127 5.53 -1.50 -8.10
N GLU A 128 6.29 -1.78 -7.06
CA GLU A 128 6.27 -1.10 -5.76
C GLU A 128 7.62 -0.41 -5.53
N GLY A 129 7.65 0.56 -4.59
CA GLY A 129 8.86 1.31 -4.32
C GLY A 129 9.32 2.21 -5.48
N CYS A 130 10.48 2.83 -5.34
CA CYS A 130 11.04 3.72 -6.35
C CYS A 130 12.58 3.61 -6.40
N ALA A 131 13.16 3.60 -7.59
CA ALA A 131 14.60 3.54 -7.79
C ALA A 131 15.28 4.92 -7.67
N PHE A 132 14.51 6.02 -7.74
CA PHE A 132 15.07 7.37 -7.65
C PHE A 132 15.30 7.82 -6.21
N HIS A 133 16.26 8.75 -6.06
CA HIS A 133 16.60 9.43 -4.81
C HIS A 133 16.48 10.96 -4.98
N CYS A 134 15.33 11.42 -5.49
CA CYS A 134 15.08 12.83 -5.73
C CYS A 134 15.15 13.60 -4.42
N THR A 135 15.93 14.69 -4.38
CA THR A 135 16.20 15.48 -3.16
C THR A 135 14.94 16.10 -2.54
N PHE A 136 13.92 16.35 -3.35
CA PHE A 136 12.64 16.92 -2.91
C PHE A 136 11.60 15.86 -2.50
N CYS A 137 11.90 14.57 -2.68
CA CYS A 137 10.91 13.51 -2.51
C CYS A 137 10.81 13.08 -1.05
N THR A 138 9.68 13.34 -0.42
CA THR A 138 9.38 12.88 0.94
C THR A 138 8.81 11.46 1.00
N HIS A 139 8.46 10.87 -0.16
CA HIS A 139 7.87 9.53 -0.22
C HIS A 139 8.90 8.40 -0.09
N LYS A 140 10.15 8.63 -0.54
CA LYS A 140 11.16 7.56 -0.63
C LYS A 140 11.32 6.73 0.64
N PRO A 141 11.38 7.32 1.85
CA PRO A 141 11.52 6.56 3.09
C PRO A 141 10.37 5.56 3.32
N GLY A 142 9.14 5.94 2.96
CA GLY A 142 7.96 5.08 3.12
C GLY A 142 7.71 4.13 1.96
N LEU A 143 8.27 4.41 0.76
CA LEU A 143 8.12 3.56 -0.42
C LEU A 143 9.13 2.42 -0.46
N GLY A 144 10.33 2.65 0.07
CA GLY A 144 11.44 1.72 -0.05
C GLY A 144 12.02 1.62 -1.47
N GLU A 145 12.88 0.62 -1.67
CA GLU A 145 13.49 0.34 -2.97
C GLU A 145 12.49 -0.24 -3.95
N ARG A 146 12.77 -0.03 -5.25
CA ARG A 146 11.92 -0.55 -6.32
C ARG A 146 11.88 -2.08 -6.31
N ARG A 147 10.68 -2.59 -6.56
CA ARG A 147 10.42 -4.00 -6.83
C ARG A 147 9.38 -4.12 -7.93
N SER A 148 9.83 -4.52 -9.11
CA SER A 148 8.95 -4.79 -10.25
C SER A 148 8.27 -6.16 -10.08
N ARG A 149 7.05 -6.29 -10.56
CA ARG A 149 6.33 -7.56 -10.57
C ARG A 149 6.64 -8.33 -11.84
N PRO A 150 6.75 -9.67 -11.78
CA PRO A 150 6.91 -10.52 -12.95
C PRO A 150 5.81 -10.26 -14.00
N VAL A 151 6.20 -10.30 -15.29
CA VAL A 151 5.27 -10.10 -16.41
C VAL A 151 4.10 -11.08 -16.33
N GLU A 152 4.39 -12.34 -16.02
CA GLU A 152 3.41 -13.42 -15.94
C GLU A 152 2.31 -13.14 -14.90
N GLU A 153 2.67 -12.60 -13.74
CA GLU A 153 1.70 -12.23 -12.70
C GLU A 153 0.79 -11.09 -13.16
N ILE A 154 1.36 -10.12 -13.89
CA ILE A 154 0.60 -8.98 -14.43
C ILE A 154 -0.39 -9.49 -15.48
N LEU A 155 0.06 -10.35 -16.40
CA LEU A 155 -0.78 -10.94 -17.43
C LEU A 155 -1.91 -11.80 -16.84
N GLN A 156 -1.64 -12.58 -15.80
CA GLN A 156 -2.69 -13.33 -15.09
C GLN A 156 -3.77 -12.43 -14.50
N GLN A 157 -3.39 -11.25 -13.98
CA GLN A 157 -4.38 -10.29 -13.48
C GLN A 157 -5.15 -9.61 -14.61
N ILE A 158 -4.49 -9.31 -15.73
CA ILE A 158 -5.15 -8.78 -16.93
C ILE A 158 -6.18 -9.79 -17.43
N LYS A 159 -5.81 -11.08 -17.49
CA LYS A 159 -6.75 -12.14 -17.89
C LYS A 159 -8.02 -12.14 -17.04
N LYS A 160 -7.89 -12.09 -15.72
CA LYS A 160 -9.03 -11.96 -14.80
C LYS A 160 -9.88 -10.71 -15.05
N CYS A 161 -9.24 -9.60 -15.42
CA CYS A 161 -9.94 -8.38 -15.76
C CYS A 161 -10.76 -8.56 -17.05
N VAL A 162 -10.21 -9.23 -18.06
CA VAL A 162 -10.91 -9.54 -19.31
C VAL A 162 -12.10 -10.45 -19.05
N GLU A 163 -11.92 -11.51 -18.26
CA GLU A 163 -13.01 -12.44 -17.85
C GLU A 163 -14.13 -11.72 -17.07
N GLU A 164 -13.80 -10.63 -16.36
CA GLU A 164 -14.76 -9.77 -15.63
C GLU A 164 -15.36 -8.63 -16.50
N ASP A 165 -15.17 -8.64 -17.84
CA ASP A 165 -15.58 -7.58 -18.78
C ASP A 165 -15.05 -6.18 -18.38
N VAL A 166 -13.82 -6.11 -17.90
CA VAL A 166 -13.17 -4.84 -17.61
C VAL A 166 -12.72 -4.18 -18.90
N ARG A 167 -13.19 -2.96 -19.16
CA ARG A 167 -12.92 -2.22 -20.42
C ARG A 167 -11.67 -1.36 -20.37
N ILE A 168 -11.26 -0.94 -19.20
CA ILE A 168 -10.10 -0.05 -19.03
C ILE A 168 -9.19 -0.63 -17.95
N ILE A 169 -7.94 -0.89 -18.32
CA ILE A 169 -6.89 -1.33 -17.39
C ILE A 169 -5.82 -0.25 -17.35
N ASN A 170 -5.53 0.25 -16.14
CA ASN A 170 -4.43 1.18 -15.91
C ASN A 170 -3.28 0.43 -15.24
N LEU A 171 -2.13 0.41 -15.88
CA LEU A 171 -0.89 -0.07 -15.27
C LEU A 171 -0.31 1.05 -14.39
N MET A 172 -0.03 0.75 -13.13
CA MET A 172 0.41 1.72 -12.13
C MET A 172 1.75 1.36 -11.51
N GLY A 173 2.50 2.37 -11.15
CA GLY A 173 3.73 2.31 -10.37
C GLY A 173 4.17 3.73 -10.02
N MET A 174 5.07 3.89 -9.05
CA MET A 174 5.59 5.23 -8.70
C MET A 174 6.37 5.87 -9.85
N GLU A 175 7.03 5.04 -10.65
CA GLU A 175 7.74 5.43 -11.87
C GLU A 175 7.66 4.25 -12.86
N THR A 176 6.67 4.26 -13.73
CA THR A 176 6.39 3.15 -14.64
C THR A 176 7.45 2.95 -15.70
N SER A 177 8.14 4.04 -16.13
CA SER A 177 9.18 3.96 -17.16
C SER A 177 10.37 3.09 -16.77
N LEU A 178 10.61 2.94 -15.46
CA LEU A 178 11.68 2.08 -14.93
C LEU A 178 11.22 0.66 -14.60
N TYR A 179 10.02 0.26 -15.03
CA TYR A 179 9.59 -1.13 -14.83
C TYR A 179 10.62 -2.11 -15.38
N GLY A 180 10.93 -3.12 -14.59
CA GLY A 180 11.81 -4.21 -14.99
C GLY A 180 13.31 -3.94 -14.87
N ILE A 181 13.75 -2.75 -14.39
CA ILE A 181 15.17 -2.45 -14.17
C ILE A 181 15.81 -3.41 -13.15
N ASP A 182 15.03 -3.96 -12.25
CA ASP A 182 15.37 -4.96 -11.24
C ASP A 182 15.04 -6.39 -11.69
N LEU A 183 14.56 -6.55 -12.91
CA LEU A 183 14.32 -7.81 -13.62
C LEU A 183 15.04 -7.75 -14.96
N GLU A 184 15.23 -8.87 -15.65
CA GLU A 184 15.81 -8.89 -16.99
C GLU A 184 14.80 -8.46 -18.09
N THR A 185 14.03 -7.37 -17.83
CA THR A 185 12.98 -6.85 -18.72
C THR A 185 12.90 -5.33 -18.66
N ASN A 186 11.89 -4.76 -19.34
CA ASN A 186 11.63 -3.32 -19.31
C ASN A 186 10.16 -3.03 -19.64
N TYR A 187 9.74 -1.77 -19.43
CA TYR A 187 8.37 -1.34 -19.67
C TYR A 187 7.87 -1.56 -21.12
N PRO A 188 8.65 -1.26 -22.18
CA PRO A 188 8.25 -1.61 -23.55
C PRO A 188 7.96 -3.09 -23.77
N LYS A 189 8.79 -4.00 -23.21
CA LYS A 189 8.53 -5.45 -23.30
C LYS A 189 7.26 -5.86 -22.56
N LEU A 190 6.99 -5.28 -21.39
CA LEU A 190 5.73 -5.48 -20.70
C LEU A 190 4.55 -5.05 -21.57
N LEU A 191 4.60 -3.85 -22.17
CA LEU A 191 3.53 -3.36 -23.04
C LEU A 191 3.33 -4.26 -24.26
N GLN A 192 4.40 -4.74 -24.88
CA GLN A 192 4.31 -5.71 -25.97
C GLN A 192 3.62 -7.00 -25.53
N ALA A 193 3.95 -7.54 -24.35
CA ALA A 193 3.29 -8.72 -23.81
C ALA A 193 1.80 -8.47 -23.53
N VAL A 194 1.44 -7.32 -22.98
CA VAL A 194 0.05 -6.93 -22.71
C VAL A 194 -0.75 -6.76 -24.01
N LEU A 195 -0.17 -6.10 -25.03
CA LEU A 195 -0.82 -5.88 -26.32
C LEU A 195 -0.89 -7.16 -27.17
N GLY A 196 0.06 -8.08 -26.97
CA GLY A 196 0.06 -9.39 -27.64
C GLY A 196 -0.77 -10.44 -26.90
N PHE A 197 -1.40 -10.07 -25.78
CA PHE A 197 -2.29 -10.94 -25.04
C PHE A 197 -3.64 -11.00 -25.79
N HIS A 198 -3.77 -12.02 -26.63
CA HIS A 198 -5.01 -12.40 -27.29
C HIS A 198 -5.53 -13.67 -26.63
N ASP A 199 -6.85 -13.76 -26.48
CA ASP A 199 -7.55 -14.93 -25.93
C ASP A 199 -7.26 -16.21 -26.69
#